data_c255d67f9be0fa4c29de504553b09647
#
_entry.id   c255d67f9be0fa4c29de504553b09647
#
_cell.length_a   1.000
_cell.length_b   1.000
_cell.length_c   1.000
_cell.angle_alpha   90.00
_cell.angle_beta   90.00
_cell.angle_gamma   90.00
#
_symmetry.space_group_name_H-M   'P 1'
#
loop_
_entity.id
_entity.type
_entity.pdbx_description
1 polymer ?
#
loop_
_entity_poly.entity_id
_entity_poly.type
_entity_poly.pdbx_seq_one_letter_code
_entity_poly.pdbx_strand_id
1 'polypeptide(L)'
;MRFPLLQPRWLGIHLVAVLAFLVCLTCGYWQFVRAQEPSREVISNPIQDLAEAAPLDDVLQPGEYMPESEANQAVTATGEYDTDTPLLSPALSPEGDKGYYVLVPLITEGDTALTVNRGWVPEQDADAVDDLPPLPEGEVEVTGWLISPQKEQDGYIPVSVPEGQVERIAPAVLVNEWPYRLYEGYLTLAQQDPQGPEATASGPELRRIPPPEPPEEIIWNLQNVSYAAQWVVFGIAVLVFWVSLVRRELNDSGPGDTDNGPHEPGADGDGGGTGAVPADDGHASVAGTP
;
A
#
# COMPACT_ATOMS: atom_id res chain seq x y z
N MET A 1 -1.44 60.71 12.26
CA MET A 1 -2.00 59.61 11.48
C MET A 1 -1.88 58.35 12.32
N ARG A 2 -2.99 57.78 12.79
CA ARG A 2 -2.99 56.50 13.50
C ARG A 2 -3.14 55.38 12.46
N PHE A 3 -2.14 54.57 12.27
CA PHE A 3 -2.23 53.41 11.38
C PHE A 3 -3.08 52.33 12.07
N PRO A 4 -4.32 52.08 11.65
CA PRO A 4 -5.24 51.19 12.36
C PRO A 4 -4.69 49.75 12.43
N LEU A 5 -3.93 49.31 11.43
CA LEU A 5 -3.33 47.98 11.36
C LEU A 5 -2.11 47.76 12.27
N LEU A 6 -1.56 48.83 12.89
CA LEU A 6 -0.42 48.75 13.82
C LEU A 6 -0.86 48.78 15.30
N GLN A 7 -2.15 48.74 15.58
CA GLN A 7 -2.64 48.64 16.96
C GLN A 7 -2.29 47.29 17.58
N PRO A 8 -2.11 47.18 18.90
CA PRO A 8 -1.70 45.92 19.56
C PRO A 8 -2.61 44.73 19.25
N ARG A 9 -3.92 44.93 19.09
CA ARG A 9 -4.88 43.92 18.69
C ARG A 9 -4.61 43.37 17.28
N TRP A 10 -4.24 44.26 16.34
CA TRP A 10 -3.94 43.90 14.94
C TRP A 10 -2.59 43.17 14.84
N LEU A 11 -1.58 43.58 15.63
CA LEU A 11 -0.33 42.87 15.73
C LEU A 11 -0.57 41.42 16.20
N GLY A 12 -1.47 41.22 17.18
CA GLY A 12 -1.87 39.87 17.60
C GLY A 12 -2.54 39.06 16.47
N ILE A 13 -3.46 39.69 15.70
CA ILE A 13 -4.13 39.02 14.55
C ILE A 13 -3.10 38.64 13.46
N HIS A 14 -2.16 39.54 13.15
CA HIS A 14 -1.11 39.27 12.17
C HIS A 14 -0.22 38.09 12.63
N LEU A 15 0.18 38.12 13.93
CA LEU A 15 0.98 37.04 14.49
C LEU A 15 0.27 35.69 14.41
N VAL A 16 -1.02 35.65 14.82
CA VAL A 16 -1.82 34.41 14.76
C VAL A 16 -1.98 33.93 13.32
N ALA A 17 -2.25 34.82 12.37
CA ALA A 17 -2.36 34.44 10.96
C ALA A 17 -1.07 33.86 10.39
N VAL A 18 0.07 34.49 10.71
CA VAL A 18 1.39 33.99 10.29
C VAL A 18 1.69 32.62 10.92
N LEU A 19 1.45 32.47 12.22
CA LEU A 19 1.67 31.19 12.90
C LEU A 19 0.78 30.09 12.35
N ALA A 20 -0.51 30.37 12.14
CA ALA A 20 -1.45 29.41 11.56
C ALA A 20 -1.02 29.00 10.14
N PHE A 21 -0.59 29.96 9.33
CA PHE A 21 -0.10 29.68 7.98
C PHE A 21 1.18 28.83 8.00
N LEU A 22 2.14 29.13 8.89
CA LEU A 22 3.36 28.34 9.06
C LEU A 22 3.05 26.91 9.51
N VAL A 23 2.09 26.74 10.42
CA VAL A 23 1.63 25.39 10.84
C VAL A 23 1.08 24.62 9.62
N CYS A 24 0.21 25.27 8.81
CA CYS A 24 -0.32 24.63 7.60
C CYS A 24 0.79 24.22 6.63
N LEU A 25 1.79 25.08 6.40
CA LEU A 25 2.93 24.77 5.54
C LEU A 25 3.76 23.58 6.09
N THR A 26 4.05 23.60 7.38
CA THR A 26 4.87 22.56 8.03
C THR A 26 4.15 21.21 8.01
N CYS A 27 2.87 21.20 8.36
CA CYS A 27 2.07 19.96 8.34
C CYS A 27 1.87 19.44 6.91
N GLY A 28 1.62 20.33 5.94
CA GLY A 28 1.49 19.98 4.53
C GLY A 28 2.79 19.39 3.98
N TYR A 29 3.93 20.00 4.27
CA TYR A 29 5.23 19.49 3.88
C TYR A 29 5.55 18.13 4.54
N TRP A 30 5.27 17.99 5.84
CA TRP A 30 5.45 16.72 6.55
C TRP A 30 4.60 15.59 5.95
N GLN A 31 3.32 15.86 5.65
CA GLN A 31 2.44 14.88 5.00
C GLN A 31 2.92 14.54 3.59
N PHE A 32 3.43 15.51 2.84
CA PHE A 32 3.97 15.29 1.51
C PHE A 32 5.22 14.40 1.54
N VAL A 33 6.16 14.66 2.45
CA VAL A 33 7.35 13.80 2.63
C VAL A 33 6.92 12.39 3.03
N ARG A 34 5.97 12.27 3.97
CA ARG A 34 5.46 10.97 4.39
C ARG A 34 4.70 10.22 3.29
N ALA A 35 4.11 10.93 2.33
CA ALA A 35 3.48 10.32 1.16
C ALA A 35 4.49 9.69 0.19
N GLN A 36 5.73 10.14 0.24
CA GLN A 36 6.84 9.62 -0.57
C GLN A 36 7.63 8.51 0.15
N GLU A 37 7.42 8.36 1.48
CA GLU A 37 8.02 7.24 2.20
C GLU A 37 7.34 5.97 1.69
N PRO A 38 8.10 4.96 1.24
CA PRO A 38 7.52 3.68 0.90
C PRO A 38 6.67 3.21 2.09
N SER A 39 5.47 2.73 1.81
CA SER A 39 4.63 2.11 2.83
C SER A 39 5.51 1.11 3.57
N ARG A 40 5.49 1.10 4.90
CA ARG A 40 6.31 0.19 5.70
C ARG A 40 6.14 -1.29 5.34
N GLU A 41 5.13 -1.61 4.53
CA GLU A 41 4.88 -2.93 3.96
C GLU A 41 5.76 -3.29 2.76
N VAL A 42 6.48 -2.31 2.19
CA VAL A 42 7.46 -2.56 1.13
C VAL A 42 8.83 -2.15 1.67
N ILE A 43 9.30 -2.85 2.68
CA ILE A 43 10.74 -2.90 2.94
C ILE A 43 11.29 -3.81 1.85
N SER A 44 11.61 -3.19 0.71
CA SER A 44 12.44 -3.87 -0.27
C SER A 44 13.83 -3.93 0.33
N ASN A 45 14.14 -5.00 1.03
CA ASN A 45 15.53 -5.30 1.32
C ASN A 45 16.24 -5.37 -0.04
N PRO A 46 17.37 -4.72 -0.20
CA PRO A 46 18.15 -4.86 -1.42
C PRO A 46 18.41 -6.35 -1.63
N ILE A 47 18.28 -6.77 -2.88
CA ILE A 47 18.57 -8.15 -3.26
C ILE A 47 20.04 -8.38 -2.99
N GLN A 48 20.32 -9.42 -2.21
CA GLN A 48 21.66 -9.79 -1.89
C GLN A 48 22.30 -10.56 -3.06
N ASP A 49 23.60 -10.32 -3.28
CA ASP A 49 24.36 -11.10 -4.27
C ASP A 49 24.42 -12.57 -3.81
N LEU A 50 24.21 -13.50 -4.75
CA LEU A 50 24.34 -14.94 -4.47
C LEU A 50 25.74 -15.34 -3.99
N ALA A 51 26.77 -14.56 -4.34
CA ALA A 51 28.12 -14.77 -3.85
C ALA A 51 28.30 -14.51 -2.34
N GLU A 52 27.34 -13.82 -1.72
CA GLU A 52 27.29 -13.51 -0.29
C GLU A 52 26.29 -14.39 0.46
N ALA A 53 25.82 -15.48 -0.17
CA ALA A 53 24.82 -16.36 0.42
C ALA A 53 25.30 -16.94 1.77
N ALA A 54 24.44 -16.80 2.78
CA ALA A 54 24.66 -17.33 4.12
C ALA A 54 23.97 -18.69 4.29
N PRO A 55 24.41 -19.56 5.20
CA PRO A 55 23.65 -20.74 5.56
C PRO A 55 22.24 -20.37 6.02
N LEU A 56 21.22 -21.10 5.57
CA LEU A 56 19.82 -20.85 5.92
C LEU A 56 19.61 -20.76 7.44
N ASP A 57 20.23 -21.67 8.19
CA ASP A 57 20.08 -21.78 9.64
C ASP A 57 20.69 -20.60 10.41
N ASP A 58 21.58 -19.82 9.79
CA ASP A 58 22.10 -18.56 10.37
C ASP A 58 21.11 -17.39 10.17
N VAL A 59 20.16 -17.52 9.23
CA VAL A 59 19.20 -16.50 8.86
C VAL A 59 17.81 -16.78 9.42
N LEU A 60 17.34 -18.02 9.31
CA LEU A 60 16.00 -18.42 9.71
C LEU A 60 16.00 -19.83 10.29
N GLN A 61 15.43 -19.98 11.50
CA GLN A 61 15.28 -21.29 12.14
C GLN A 61 13.91 -21.92 11.82
N PRO A 62 13.81 -23.26 11.82
CA PRO A 62 12.56 -23.96 11.59
C PRO A 62 11.46 -23.58 12.59
N GLY A 63 10.32 -23.11 12.06
CA GLY A 63 9.17 -22.69 12.88
C GLY A 63 9.33 -21.32 13.56
N GLU A 64 10.39 -20.60 13.26
CA GLU A 64 10.57 -19.21 13.65
C GLU A 64 9.85 -18.30 12.64
N TYR A 65 9.22 -17.23 13.16
CA TYR A 65 8.62 -16.20 12.30
C TYR A 65 9.70 -15.51 11.47
N MET A 66 9.49 -15.44 10.17
CA MET A 66 10.41 -14.77 9.26
C MET A 66 10.24 -13.25 9.34
N PRO A 67 11.24 -12.50 9.84
CA PRO A 67 11.19 -11.05 9.83
C PRO A 67 11.26 -10.51 8.39
N GLU A 68 10.58 -9.40 8.13
CA GLU A 68 10.67 -8.73 6.82
C GLU A 68 12.11 -8.30 6.47
N SER A 69 12.97 -8.10 7.48
CA SER A 69 14.40 -7.78 7.28
C SER A 69 15.19 -8.92 6.64
N GLU A 70 14.72 -10.15 6.75
CA GLU A 70 15.39 -11.33 6.21
C GLU A 70 14.92 -11.69 4.80
N ALA A 71 13.90 -11.01 4.28
CA ALA A 71 13.43 -11.22 2.92
C ALA A 71 14.49 -10.76 1.90
N ASN A 72 14.58 -11.46 0.77
CA ASN A 72 15.50 -11.22 -0.35
C ASN A 72 17.00 -11.48 -0.02
N GLN A 73 17.30 -12.06 1.14
CA GLN A 73 18.66 -12.51 1.42
C GLN A 73 19.02 -13.73 0.55
N ALA A 74 20.27 -13.77 0.13
CA ALA A 74 20.83 -14.96 -0.51
C ALA A 74 21.17 -15.99 0.56
N VAL A 75 20.65 -17.19 0.42
CA VAL A 75 20.89 -18.29 1.36
C VAL A 75 21.28 -19.56 0.64
N THR A 76 22.04 -20.42 1.39
CA THR A 76 22.34 -21.78 1.00
C THR A 76 21.67 -22.75 1.97
N ALA A 77 21.15 -23.84 1.46
CA ALA A 77 20.63 -24.93 2.28
C ALA A 77 21.04 -26.28 1.69
N THR A 78 21.31 -27.27 2.54
CA THR A 78 21.65 -28.61 2.14
C THR A 78 20.55 -29.56 2.59
N GLY A 79 20.16 -30.47 1.74
CA GLY A 79 19.10 -31.44 2.05
C GLY A 79 18.83 -32.40 0.90
N GLU A 80 17.76 -33.15 1.00
CA GLU A 80 17.29 -34.08 -0.03
C GLU A 80 15.88 -33.68 -0.49
N TYR A 81 15.65 -33.64 -1.79
CA TYR A 81 14.33 -33.33 -2.33
C TYR A 81 13.34 -34.49 -2.10
N ASP A 82 12.18 -34.20 -1.58
CA ASP A 82 11.02 -35.06 -1.71
C ASP A 82 10.39 -34.86 -3.07
N THR A 83 10.59 -35.78 -3.97
CA THR A 83 10.12 -35.70 -5.35
C THR A 83 8.73 -36.29 -5.56
N ASP A 84 8.15 -36.90 -4.53
CA ASP A 84 6.86 -37.62 -4.64
C ASP A 84 5.67 -36.66 -4.54
N THR A 85 5.87 -35.47 -3.98
CA THR A 85 4.80 -34.51 -3.66
C THR A 85 5.08 -33.09 -4.17
N PRO A 86 5.38 -32.90 -5.46
CA PRO A 86 5.49 -31.56 -6.02
C PRO A 86 4.13 -30.85 -5.99
N LEU A 87 4.13 -29.54 -5.74
CA LEU A 87 2.92 -28.72 -5.72
C LEU A 87 3.04 -27.56 -6.72
N LEU A 88 1.90 -27.15 -7.25
CA LEU A 88 1.79 -25.98 -8.10
C LEU A 88 1.10 -24.85 -7.36
N SER A 89 1.66 -23.64 -7.45
CA SER A 89 1.04 -22.43 -6.93
C SER A 89 0.77 -21.44 -8.06
N PRO A 90 -0.47 -20.92 -8.24
CA PRO A 90 -0.79 -19.97 -9.31
C PRO A 90 0.13 -18.75 -9.28
N ALA A 91 0.68 -18.39 -10.44
CA ALA A 91 1.61 -17.29 -10.56
C ALA A 91 1.51 -16.64 -11.94
N LEU A 92 1.90 -15.37 -12.01
CA LEU A 92 2.11 -14.68 -13.28
C LEU A 92 3.60 -14.69 -13.63
N SER A 93 3.91 -14.82 -14.91
CA SER A 93 5.27 -14.55 -15.40
C SER A 93 5.60 -13.05 -15.27
N PRO A 94 6.86 -12.63 -15.39
CA PRO A 94 7.23 -11.21 -15.45
C PRO A 94 6.51 -10.46 -16.58
N GLU A 95 6.16 -11.16 -17.66
CA GLU A 95 5.40 -10.60 -18.80
C GLU A 95 3.89 -10.55 -18.55
N GLY A 96 3.41 -11.13 -17.44
CA GLY A 96 1.99 -11.15 -17.05
C GLY A 96 1.21 -12.37 -17.56
N ASP A 97 1.90 -13.37 -18.10
CA ASP A 97 1.27 -14.62 -18.53
C ASP A 97 0.88 -15.48 -17.32
N LYS A 98 -0.27 -16.16 -17.43
CA LYS A 98 -0.73 -17.08 -16.39
C LYS A 98 0.05 -18.39 -16.40
N GLY A 99 0.35 -18.88 -15.21
CA GLY A 99 1.05 -20.14 -15.02
C GLY A 99 1.16 -20.49 -13.55
N TYR A 100 2.14 -21.31 -13.22
CA TYR A 100 2.33 -21.83 -11.89
C TYR A 100 3.80 -21.83 -11.49
N TYR A 101 4.06 -21.53 -10.23
CA TYR A 101 5.32 -21.90 -9.59
C TYR A 101 5.31 -23.38 -9.25
N VAL A 102 6.45 -24.03 -9.47
CA VAL A 102 6.69 -25.44 -9.14
C VAL A 102 7.40 -25.50 -7.80
N LEU A 103 6.73 -26.06 -6.81
CA LEU A 103 7.21 -26.16 -5.44
C LEU A 103 7.60 -27.59 -5.10
N VAL A 104 8.74 -27.75 -4.45
CA VAL A 104 9.21 -29.05 -3.96
C VAL A 104 9.79 -28.86 -2.56
N PRO A 105 9.48 -29.74 -1.60
CA PRO A 105 10.13 -29.69 -0.30
C PRO A 105 11.56 -30.19 -0.37
N LEU A 106 12.50 -29.45 0.19
CA LEU A 106 13.86 -29.87 0.46
C LEU A 106 13.96 -30.26 1.93
N ILE A 107 14.07 -31.54 2.22
CA ILE A 107 14.21 -32.07 3.58
C ILE A 107 15.62 -31.76 4.06
N THR A 108 15.75 -30.92 5.10
CA THR A 108 17.03 -30.52 5.68
C THR A 108 17.42 -31.49 6.81
N GLU A 109 17.13 -31.16 8.06
CA GLU A 109 17.41 -32.00 9.21
C GLU A 109 16.12 -32.55 9.85
N GLY A 110 16.11 -33.86 10.18
CA GLY A 110 14.94 -34.49 10.77
C GLY A 110 13.71 -34.42 9.88
N ASP A 111 12.57 -34.02 10.44
CA ASP A 111 11.28 -33.84 9.72
C ASP A 111 11.06 -32.39 9.28
N THR A 112 12.12 -31.63 9.00
CA THR A 112 12.03 -30.23 8.60
C THR A 112 12.30 -30.07 7.12
N ALA A 113 11.51 -29.26 6.43
CA ALA A 113 11.69 -29.01 5.02
C ALA A 113 11.63 -27.51 4.69
N LEU A 114 12.50 -27.11 3.78
CA LEU A 114 12.46 -25.81 3.11
C LEU A 114 11.61 -25.94 1.84
N THR A 115 10.64 -25.05 1.67
CA THR A 115 9.90 -24.95 0.42
C THR A 115 10.82 -24.35 -0.66
N VAL A 116 11.11 -25.11 -1.72
CA VAL A 116 11.91 -24.65 -2.85
C VAL A 116 11.02 -24.39 -4.05
N ASN A 117 10.99 -23.14 -4.52
CA ASN A 117 10.39 -22.77 -5.79
C ASN A 117 11.42 -22.96 -6.90
N ARG A 118 11.24 -24.02 -7.70
CA ARG A 118 12.17 -24.41 -8.77
C ARG A 118 12.11 -23.51 -10.00
N GLY A 119 10.96 -22.86 -10.21
CA GLY A 119 10.71 -22.08 -11.41
C GLY A 119 9.23 -21.93 -11.71
N TRP A 120 8.94 -21.44 -12.89
CA TRP A 120 7.59 -21.16 -13.38
C TRP A 120 7.32 -21.96 -14.66
N VAL A 121 6.10 -22.47 -14.78
CA VAL A 121 5.56 -23.13 -15.97
C VAL A 121 4.28 -22.43 -16.45
N PRO A 122 4.04 -22.34 -17.77
CA PRO A 122 2.80 -21.78 -18.28
C PRO A 122 1.59 -22.67 -17.92
N GLU A 123 0.39 -22.06 -17.83
CA GLU A 123 -0.86 -22.72 -17.44
C GLU A 123 -1.16 -23.97 -18.28
N GLN A 124 -0.85 -23.91 -19.56
CA GLN A 124 -1.06 -25.03 -20.51
C GLN A 124 -0.19 -26.25 -20.22
N ASP A 125 0.91 -26.10 -19.50
CA ASP A 125 1.86 -27.16 -19.19
C ASP A 125 1.71 -27.67 -17.74
N ALA A 126 0.67 -27.21 -17.02
CA ALA A 126 0.41 -27.61 -15.64
C ALA A 126 0.17 -29.10 -15.45
N ASP A 127 -0.44 -29.76 -16.43
CA ASP A 127 -0.71 -31.21 -16.41
C ASP A 127 0.53 -32.06 -16.74
N ALA A 128 1.63 -31.43 -17.18
CA ALA A 128 2.87 -32.09 -17.57
C ALA A 128 4.00 -31.90 -16.53
N VAL A 129 3.63 -31.63 -15.27
CA VAL A 129 4.61 -31.41 -14.18
C VAL A 129 5.51 -32.62 -13.96
N ASP A 130 4.98 -33.84 -14.17
CA ASP A 130 5.75 -35.07 -14.08
C ASP A 130 6.82 -35.23 -15.18
N ASP A 131 6.66 -34.47 -16.27
CA ASP A 131 7.61 -34.44 -17.40
C ASP A 131 8.68 -33.35 -17.25
N LEU A 132 8.67 -32.61 -16.14
CA LEU A 132 9.67 -31.58 -15.82
C LEU A 132 11.07 -32.22 -15.68
N PRO A 133 12.15 -31.43 -15.85
CA PRO A 133 13.50 -31.92 -15.59
C PRO A 133 13.59 -32.54 -14.22
N PRO A 134 14.05 -33.81 -14.13
CA PRO A 134 14.13 -34.51 -12.85
C PRO A 134 15.09 -33.78 -11.90
N LEU A 135 14.82 -33.92 -10.62
CA LEU A 135 15.68 -33.40 -9.57
C LEU A 135 16.89 -34.34 -9.36
N PRO A 136 18.00 -33.81 -8.83
CA PRO A 136 19.11 -34.68 -8.42
C PRO A 136 18.67 -35.61 -7.28
N GLU A 137 19.16 -36.82 -7.28
CA GLU A 137 18.95 -37.79 -6.22
C GLU A 137 19.97 -37.58 -5.08
N GLY A 138 19.52 -37.79 -3.84
CA GLY A 138 20.36 -37.71 -2.64
C GLY A 138 20.57 -36.24 -2.19
N GLU A 139 21.66 -36.08 -1.44
CA GLU A 139 21.98 -34.77 -0.86
C GLU A 139 22.34 -33.74 -1.94
N VAL A 140 21.71 -32.55 -1.84
CA VAL A 140 21.92 -31.42 -2.75
C VAL A 140 22.11 -30.15 -1.94
N GLU A 141 23.01 -29.29 -2.38
CA GLU A 141 23.12 -27.91 -1.91
C GLU A 141 22.36 -27.01 -2.86
N VAL A 142 21.43 -26.20 -2.32
CA VAL A 142 20.66 -25.22 -3.07
C VAL A 142 21.06 -23.80 -2.65
N THR A 143 21.15 -22.92 -3.63
CA THR A 143 21.40 -21.48 -3.41
C THR A 143 20.33 -20.67 -4.09
N GLY A 144 19.80 -19.69 -3.40
CA GLY A 144 18.76 -18.82 -3.94
C GLY A 144 18.40 -17.69 -2.99
N TRP A 145 17.29 -17.05 -3.28
CA TRP A 145 16.79 -15.95 -2.45
C TRP A 145 15.68 -16.45 -1.53
N LEU A 146 15.80 -16.09 -0.25
CA LEU A 146 14.78 -16.37 0.77
C LEU A 146 13.64 -15.34 0.62
N ILE A 147 12.44 -15.83 0.37
CA ILE A 147 11.27 -15.00 0.12
C ILE A 147 10.27 -15.18 1.26
N SER A 148 9.64 -14.08 1.69
CA SER A 148 8.58 -14.12 2.69
C SER A 148 7.35 -14.90 2.20
N PRO A 149 6.58 -15.53 3.12
CA PRO A 149 5.33 -16.18 2.77
C PRO A 149 4.39 -15.25 2.03
N GLN A 150 3.70 -15.76 1.03
CA GLN A 150 2.68 -15.00 0.31
C GLN A 150 1.46 -14.75 1.21
N LYS A 151 0.98 -13.52 1.20
CA LYS A 151 -0.25 -13.11 1.88
C LYS A 151 -1.48 -13.37 0.99
N GLU A 152 -2.68 -13.40 1.58
CA GLU A 152 -3.92 -13.61 0.82
C GLU A 152 -4.16 -12.61 -0.31
N GLN A 153 -3.63 -11.40 -0.17
CA GLN A 153 -3.75 -10.33 -1.16
C GLN A 153 -2.66 -10.34 -2.25
N ASP A 154 -1.65 -11.20 -2.14
CA ASP A 154 -0.47 -11.18 -3.01
C ASP A 154 -0.65 -11.97 -4.31
N GLY A 155 -1.85 -12.32 -4.68
CA GLY A 155 -2.01 -13.10 -5.88
C GLY A 155 -3.44 -13.41 -6.30
N TYR A 156 -3.54 -14.19 -7.36
CA TYR A 156 -4.80 -14.75 -7.82
C TYR A 156 -5.12 -16.01 -6.99
N ILE A 157 -6.12 -15.90 -6.11
CA ILE A 157 -6.62 -17.04 -5.34
C ILE A 157 -7.77 -17.67 -6.13
N PRO A 158 -7.62 -18.90 -6.66
CA PRO A 158 -8.70 -19.59 -7.33
C PRO A 158 -9.82 -19.96 -6.35
N VAL A 159 -11.06 -19.96 -6.84
CA VAL A 159 -12.24 -20.34 -6.04
C VAL A 159 -12.18 -21.80 -5.58
N SER A 160 -11.44 -22.64 -6.30
CA SER A 160 -11.22 -24.05 -5.98
C SER A 160 -9.82 -24.42 -6.42
N VAL A 161 -9.12 -25.09 -5.55
CA VAL A 161 -7.73 -25.55 -5.77
C VAL A 161 -7.79 -27.01 -6.17
N PRO A 162 -7.35 -27.41 -7.38
CA PRO A 162 -7.23 -28.81 -7.77
C PRO A 162 -6.24 -29.57 -6.89
N GLU A 163 -6.33 -30.90 -6.91
CA GLU A 163 -5.34 -31.78 -6.28
C GLU A 163 -3.94 -31.52 -6.88
N GLY A 164 -2.91 -31.49 -6.03
CA GLY A 164 -1.54 -31.15 -6.44
C GLY A 164 -1.29 -29.65 -6.60
N GLN A 165 -2.26 -28.80 -6.28
CA GLN A 165 -2.11 -27.35 -6.30
C GLN A 165 -2.36 -26.74 -4.93
N VAL A 166 -1.77 -25.57 -4.69
CA VAL A 166 -1.99 -24.76 -3.50
C VAL A 166 -2.34 -23.33 -3.91
N GLU A 167 -3.14 -22.65 -3.11
CA GLU A 167 -3.60 -21.29 -3.43
C GLU A 167 -2.47 -20.24 -3.38
N ARG A 168 -1.46 -20.46 -2.53
CA ARG A 168 -0.31 -19.58 -2.32
C ARG A 168 0.83 -20.29 -1.62
N ILE A 169 2.03 -19.71 -1.69
CA ILE A 169 3.21 -20.23 -1.02
C ILE A 169 3.24 -19.67 0.41
N ALA A 170 2.68 -20.41 1.35
CA ALA A 170 2.69 -20.06 2.77
C ALA A 170 2.68 -21.34 3.62
N PRO A 171 3.46 -21.41 4.71
CA PRO A 171 3.54 -22.60 5.57
C PRO A 171 2.16 -23.04 6.08
N ALA A 172 1.29 -22.08 6.40
CA ALA A 172 -0.07 -22.37 6.87
C ALA A 172 -0.94 -23.12 5.83
N VAL A 173 -0.61 -23.02 4.55
CA VAL A 173 -1.27 -23.75 3.46
C VAL A 173 -0.54 -25.07 3.23
N LEU A 174 0.78 -25.02 3.07
CA LEU A 174 1.62 -26.14 2.70
C LEU A 174 1.66 -27.26 3.75
N VAL A 175 1.48 -26.96 5.03
CA VAL A 175 1.43 -27.96 6.11
C VAL A 175 0.25 -28.94 5.98
N ASN A 176 -0.75 -28.63 5.18
CA ASN A 176 -1.86 -29.55 4.90
C ASN A 176 -1.51 -30.57 3.80
N GLU A 177 -0.53 -30.27 2.98
CA GLU A 177 -0.09 -31.07 1.83
C GLU A 177 1.16 -31.89 2.14
N TRP A 178 2.09 -31.32 2.94
CA TRP A 178 3.36 -31.94 3.29
C TRP A 178 3.46 -32.30 4.77
N PRO A 179 3.94 -33.49 5.13
CA PRO A 179 3.99 -33.95 6.52
C PRO A 179 5.20 -33.39 7.31
N TYR A 180 5.78 -32.29 6.86
CA TYR A 180 7.01 -31.72 7.41
C TYR A 180 6.75 -30.47 8.26
N ARG A 181 7.69 -30.20 9.18
CA ARG A 181 7.82 -28.87 9.75
C ARG A 181 8.44 -27.95 8.69
N LEU A 182 7.81 -26.82 8.44
CA LEU A 182 8.27 -25.91 7.39
C LEU A 182 8.99 -24.70 7.98
N TYR A 183 10.01 -24.22 7.27
CA TYR A 183 10.51 -22.87 7.46
C TYR A 183 9.43 -21.88 7.08
N GLU A 184 9.39 -20.70 7.75
CA GLU A 184 8.37 -19.68 7.49
C GLU A 184 8.53 -19.05 6.09
N GLY A 185 9.76 -18.97 5.55
CA GLY A 185 10.04 -18.50 4.19
C GLY A 185 10.11 -19.64 3.16
N TYR A 186 10.23 -19.27 1.91
CA TYR A 186 10.53 -20.19 0.82
C TYR A 186 11.73 -19.70 0.00
N LEU A 187 12.45 -20.62 -0.62
CA LEU A 187 13.60 -20.34 -1.46
C LEU A 187 13.18 -20.24 -2.92
N THR A 188 13.52 -19.14 -3.59
CA THR A 188 13.51 -19.07 -5.05
C THR A 188 14.84 -19.56 -5.57
N LEU A 189 14.84 -20.71 -6.24
CA LEU A 189 16.04 -21.43 -6.64
C LEU A 189 16.80 -20.66 -7.74
N ALA A 190 18.07 -20.35 -7.47
CA ALA A 190 19.00 -19.81 -8.44
C ALA A 190 20.01 -20.86 -8.95
N GLN A 191 20.58 -21.64 -8.04
CA GLN A 191 21.61 -22.63 -8.31
C GLN A 191 21.41 -23.86 -7.43
N GLN A 192 21.87 -25.02 -7.89
CA GLN A 192 21.94 -26.23 -7.09
C GLN A 192 23.15 -27.08 -7.50
N ASP A 193 23.72 -27.80 -6.55
CA ASP A 193 24.83 -28.73 -6.76
C ASP A 193 24.56 -30.02 -5.95
N PRO A 194 24.52 -31.21 -6.59
CA PRO A 194 24.73 -31.44 -8.04
C PRO A 194 23.58 -30.85 -8.90
N GLN A 195 23.92 -30.51 -10.12
CA GLN A 195 22.92 -30.19 -11.13
C GLN A 195 22.07 -31.44 -11.40
N GLY A 196 20.75 -31.27 -11.50
CA GLY A 196 19.88 -32.34 -11.92
C GLY A 196 20.19 -32.81 -13.35
N PRO A 197 19.68 -33.99 -13.76
CA PRO A 197 19.79 -34.44 -15.14
C PRO A 197 19.25 -33.40 -16.11
N GLU A 198 19.85 -33.32 -17.32
CA GLU A 198 19.35 -32.41 -18.35
C GLU A 198 17.89 -32.72 -18.73
N ALA A 199 17.11 -31.67 -18.98
CA ALA A 199 15.74 -31.79 -19.44
C ALA A 199 15.70 -32.62 -20.74
N THR A 200 14.75 -33.53 -20.85
CA THR A 200 14.44 -34.17 -22.13
C THR A 200 13.91 -33.13 -23.11
N ALA A 201 14.33 -33.17 -24.36
CA ALA A 201 13.99 -32.18 -25.38
C ALA A 201 12.46 -32.04 -25.68
N SER A 202 11.62 -32.83 -25.02
CA SER A 202 10.17 -32.90 -25.24
C SER A 202 9.34 -32.53 -24.01
N GLY A 203 9.95 -32.23 -22.87
CA GLY A 203 9.23 -31.81 -21.66
C GLY A 203 8.91 -30.34 -21.62
N PRO A 204 8.01 -29.89 -20.72
CA PRO A 204 7.71 -28.49 -20.53
C PRO A 204 8.96 -27.71 -20.08
N GLU A 205 9.07 -26.49 -20.56
CA GLU A 205 10.15 -25.59 -20.18
C GLU A 205 9.91 -25.02 -18.79
N LEU A 206 10.74 -25.42 -17.83
CA LEU A 206 10.75 -24.78 -16.51
C LEU A 206 11.56 -23.48 -16.60
N ARG A 207 10.85 -22.34 -16.54
CA ARG A 207 11.48 -21.02 -16.60
C ARG A 207 12.01 -20.63 -15.23
N ARG A 208 13.26 -20.20 -15.18
CA ARG A 208 13.83 -19.65 -13.95
C ARG A 208 13.13 -18.36 -13.57
N ILE A 209 12.91 -18.19 -12.27
CA ILE A 209 12.38 -16.95 -11.73
C ILE A 209 13.54 -15.96 -11.61
N PRO A 210 13.41 -14.76 -12.18
CA PRO A 210 14.41 -13.72 -11.99
C PRO A 210 14.53 -13.37 -10.51
N PRO A 211 15.68 -12.82 -10.08
CA PRO A 211 15.80 -12.30 -8.73
C PRO A 211 14.67 -11.31 -8.44
N PRO A 212 14.17 -11.26 -7.20
CA PRO A 212 13.10 -10.34 -6.84
C PRO A 212 13.53 -8.91 -7.13
N GLU A 213 12.77 -8.22 -7.97
CA GLU A 213 13.06 -6.82 -8.30
C GLU A 213 12.57 -5.92 -7.19
N PRO A 214 13.38 -4.94 -6.73
CA PRO A 214 12.88 -3.93 -5.83
C PRO A 214 11.77 -3.15 -6.56
N PRO A 215 10.68 -2.78 -5.87
CA PRO A 215 9.61 -2.02 -6.50
C PRO A 215 10.18 -0.71 -7.08
N GLU A 216 10.17 -0.57 -8.41
CA GLU A 216 10.69 0.60 -9.13
C GLU A 216 9.80 1.83 -8.93
N GLU A 217 8.57 1.66 -8.49
CA GLU A 217 7.61 2.75 -8.37
C GLU A 217 7.48 3.22 -6.91
N ILE A 218 7.62 4.54 -6.74
CA ILE A 218 7.18 5.22 -5.52
C ILE A 218 5.66 5.09 -5.48
N ILE A 219 5.16 4.10 -4.74
CA ILE A 219 3.72 3.97 -4.49
C ILE A 219 3.31 5.12 -3.59
N TRP A 220 2.76 6.18 -4.19
CA TRP A 220 2.26 7.32 -3.47
C TRP A 220 1.16 6.90 -2.50
N ASN A 221 1.34 7.14 -1.22
CA ASN A 221 0.27 6.98 -0.26
C ASN A 221 -0.79 8.06 -0.49
N LEU A 222 -1.84 7.72 -1.26
CA LEU A 222 -2.93 8.62 -1.64
C LEU A 222 -3.59 9.29 -0.43
N GLN A 223 -3.65 8.62 0.71
CA GLN A 223 -4.18 9.17 1.94
C GLN A 223 -3.31 10.34 2.42
N ASN A 224 -2.00 10.17 2.48
CA ASN A 224 -1.07 11.22 2.89
C ASN A 224 -1.02 12.36 1.88
N VAL A 225 -1.14 12.07 0.57
CA VAL A 225 -1.28 13.09 -0.48
C VAL A 225 -2.55 13.92 -0.27
N SER A 226 -3.68 13.27 0.04
CA SER A 226 -4.95 13.96 0.31
C SER A 226 -4.85 14.86 1.53
N TYR A 227 -4.20 14.42 2.60
CA TYR A 227 -3.94 15.26 3.78
C TYR A 227 -2.99 16.43 3.48
N ALA A 228 -1.96 16.23 2.68
CA ALA A 228 -1.08 17.30 2.25
C ALA A 228 -1.88 18.38 1.47
N ALA A 229 -2.74 17.97 0.54
CA ALA A 229 -3.63 18.87 -0.19
C ALA A 229 -4.61 19.63 0.74
N GLN A 230 -5.16 18.95 1.75
CA GLN A 230 -6.04 19.57 2.76
C GLN A 230 -5.33 20.68 3.52
N TRP A 231 -4.06 20.49 3.92
CA TRP A 231 -3.27 21.53 4.59
C TRP A 231 -3.02 22.75 3.70
N VAL A 232 -2.83 22.55 2.39
CA VAL A 232 -2.73 23.67 1.42
C VAL A 232 -4.03 24.46 1.39
N VAL A 233 -5.18 23.78 1.34
CA VAL A 233 -6.50 24.44 1.37
C VAL A 233 -6.69 25.25 2.66
N PHE A 234 -6.30 24.71 3.81
CA PHE A 234 -6.35 25.44 5.08
C PHE A 234 -5.44 26.67 5.10
N GLY A 235 -4.22 26.55 4.56
CA GLY A 235 -3.31 27.67 4.40
C GLY A 235 -3.91 28.81 3.54
N ILE A 236 -4.52 28.45 2.42
CA ILE A 236 -5.25 29.42 1.56
C ILE A 236 -6.41 30.05 2.32
N ALA A 237 -7.19 29.26 3.06
CA ALA A 237 -8.32 29.78 3.85
C ALA A 237 -7.86 30.79 4.92
N VAL A 238 -6.75 30.52 5.61
CA VAL A 238 -6.13 31.46 6.58
C VAL A 238 -5.79 32.78 5.91
N LEU A 239 -5.15 32.74 4.73
CA LEU A 239 -4.78 33.94 3.98
C LEU A 239 -6.01 34.72 3.52
N VAL A 240 -7.02 34.05 2.95
CA VAL A 240 -8.27 34.68 2.50
C VAL A 240 -8.99 35.35 3.67
N PHE A 241 -9.08 34.64 4.80
CA PHE A 241 -9.71 35.17 6.00
C PHE A 241 -8.95 36.39 6.54
N TRP A 242 -7.63 36.30 6.63
CA TRP A 242 -6.79 37.43 7.07
C TRP A 242 -6.93 38.64 6.14
N VAL A 243 -6.86 38.44 4.81
CA VAL A 243 -7.06 39.54 3.83
C VAL A 243 -8.45 40.13 3.96
N SER A 244 -9.47 39.30 4.17
CA SER A 244 -10.87 39.80 4.36
C SER A 244 -10.99 40.69 5.60
N LEU A 245 -10.37 40.27 6.74
CA LEU A 245 -10.35 41.09 7.96
C LEU A 245 -9.63 42.41 7.74
N VAL A 246 -8.46 42.39 7.09
CA VAL A 246 -7.70 43.63 6.79
C VAL A 246 -8.48 44.55 5.89
N ARG A 247 -9.12 44.05 4.83
CA ARG A 247 -9.94 44.85 3.92
C ARG A 247 -11.13 45.47 4.64
N ARG A 248 -11.79 44.71 5.54
CA ARG A 248 -12.92 45.23 6.31
C ARG A 248 -12.50 46.41 7.22
N GLU A 249 -11.40 46.28 7.96
CA GLU A 249 -10.87 47.32 8.81
C GLU A 249 -10.49 48.59 8.02
N LEU A 250 -9.89 48.44 6.83
CA LEU A 250 -9.52 49.53 5.98
C LEU A 250 -10.76 50.29 5.43
N ASN A 251 -11.84 49.57 5.11
CA ASN A 251 -13.09 50.14 4.65
C ASN A 251 -13.83 50.86 5.78
N ASP A 252 -13.83 50.29 7.00
CA ASP A 252 -14.46 50.89 8.17
C ASP A 252 -13.68 52.13 8.68
N SER A 253 -12.38 52.24 8.33
CA SER A 253 -11.50 53.35 8.68
C SER A 253 -11.46 54.48 7.64
N GLY A 254 -12.19 54.33 6.52
CA GLY A 254 -12.37 55.38 5.51
C GLY A 254 -13.09 56.60 6.09
N PRO A 255 -12.90 57.85 5.55
CA PRO A 255 -13.60 59.02 6.02
C PRO A 255 -15.09 58.82 5.84
N GLY A 256 -15.79 58.63 6.97
CA GLY A 256 -17.25 58.59 7.01
C GLY A 256 -17.81 59.86 6.40
N ASP A 257 -18.72 59.66 5.48
CA ASP A 257 -19.56 60.73 4.88
C ASP A 257 -20.35 61.39 6.02
N THR A 258 -19.81 62.51 6.52
CA THR A 258 -20.50 63.37 7.43
C THR A 258 -21.39 64.28 6.61
N ASP A 259 -22.48 63.72 6.09
CA ASP A 259 -23.61 64.59 5.65
C ASP A 259 -24.91 63.93 6.14
N ASN A 260 -25.28 64.30 7.38
CA ASN A 260 -26.64 64.36 7.86
C ASN A 260 -26.83 65.65 8.60
N GLY A 261 -27.13 66.69 7.81
CA GLY A 261 -27.70 67.93 8.33
C GLY A 261 -29.04 67.66 9.00
N PRO A 262 -29.43 68.50 10.01
CA PRO A 262 -30.62 68.23 10.78
C PRO A 262 -31.87 68.57 9.95
N HIS A 263 -32.72 67.57 9.70
CA HIS A 263 -34.10 67.78 9.21
C HIS A 263 -34.95 68.21 10.37
N GLU A 264 -35.45 69.43 10.25
CA GLU A 264 -36.54 70.03 11.04
C GLU A 264 -37.85 69.24 10.90
N PRO A 265 -38.67 69.13 11.94
CA PRO A 265 -39.98 68.48 11.88
C PRO A 265 -41.03 69.45 11.33
N GLY A 266 -41.51 69.17 10.14
CA GLY A 266 -42.70 69.73 9.57
C GLY A 266 -43.94 68.97 9.94
N ALA A 267 -44.90 69.70 10.52
CA ALA A 267 -46.20 69.24 10.99
C ALA A 267 -47.21 69.01 9.86
N ASP A 268 -48.24 68.20 10.22
CA ASP A 268 -49.62 68.20 9.73
C ASP A 268 -49.99 67.37 8.47
N GLY A 269 -51.05 66.54 8.66
CA GLY A 269 -51.98 66.13 7.62
C GLY A 269 -52.57 64.71 7.73
N ASP A 270 -53.48 64.56 8.64
CA ASP A 270 -54.78 63.91 8.60
C ASP A 270 -55.19 63.13 7.34
N GLY A 271 -55.80 61.89 7.54
CA GLY A 271 -56.65 61.30 6.51
C GLY A 271 -56.64 59.81 6.40
N GLY A 272 -57.36 59.14 7.22
CA GLY A 272 -58.46 58.23 7.08
C GLY A 272 -58.42 57.09 6.02
N GLY A 273 -58.80 55.89 6.42
CA GLY A 273 -59.34 54.91 5.48
C GLY A 273 -58.99 53.49 5.75
N THR A 274 -59.67 52.89 6.65
CA THR A 274 -60.35 51.56 6.66
C THR A 274 -60.09 50.59 5.53
N GLY A 275 -59.90 49.30 5.87
CA GLY A 275 -60.33 48.23 5.00
C GLY A 275 -59.56 46.85 5.10
N ALA A 276 -60.04 46.08 6.01
CA ALA A 276 -60.36 44.64 5.84
C ALA A 276 -59.29 43.62 5.41
N VAL A 277 -59.10 42.71 6.31
CA VAL A 277 -58.70 41.27 6.16
C VAL A 277 -59.83 40.54 5.41
N PRO A 278 -59.67 39.46 4.66
CA PRO A 278 -59.62 38.16 5.37
C PRO A 278 -58.61 37.11 4.85
N ALA A 279 -58.35 36.26 5.75
CA ALA A 279 -57.97 34.86 5.76
C ALA A 279 -58.46 34.00 4.59
N ASP A 280 -57.74 32.99 4.22
CA ASP A 280 -58.20 31.62 4.40
C ASP A 280 -57.24 30.61 3.74
N ASP A 281 -56.94 29.58 4.45
CA ASP A 281 -56.90 28.13 4.20
C ASP A 281 -56.22 27.66 2.88
N GLY A 282 -55.43 26.64 2.94
CA GLY A 282 -55.57 25.38 3.50
C GLY A 282 -54.78 24.29 2.73
N HIS A 283 -54.43 23.31 3.45
CA HIS A 283 -54.28 21.88 3.10
C HIS A 283 -53.19 21.45 2.10
N ALA A 284 -52.40 20.61 2.47
CA ALA A 284 -52.36 19.22 2.89
C ALA A 284 -51.53 18.40 1.89
N SER A 285 -50.53 17.74 2.42
CA SER A 285 -50.43 16.32 2.68
C SER A 285 -49.97 15.41 1.54
N VAL A 286 -49.22 14.44 1.98
CA VAL A 286 -49.01 13.03 1.59
C VAL A 286 -47.72 12.77 0.76
N ALA A 287 -46.69 12.25 1.40
CA ALA A 287 -46.37 10.85 1.72
C ALA A 287 -46.09 9.97 0.51
N GLY A 288 -44.97 9.25 0.62
CA GLY A 288 -44.76 8.02 -0.14
C GLY A 288 -43.30 7.65 -0.39
N THR A 289 -42.76 6.90 0.53
CA THR A 289 -41.72 5.90 0.33
C THR A 289 -42.22 4.75 -0.56
N PRO A 290 -41.40 3.88 -1.12
CA PRO A 290 -40.40 3.07 -0.41
C PRO A 290 -38.96 3.27 -0.89
#